data_d0eec7f9c15fb702f6c7543d6c887aaf
#
_entry.id   d0eec7f9c15fb702f6c7543d6c887aaf
#
_cell.length_a   1.000
_cell.length_b   1.000
_cell.length_c   1.000
_cell.angle_alpha   90.00
_cell.angle_beta   90.00
_cell.angle_gamma   90.00
#
_symmetry.space_group_name_H-M   'P 1'
#
loop_
_entity.id
_entity.type
_entity.pdbx_description
1 polymer ?
#
loop_
_entity_poly.entity_id
_entity_poly.type
_entity_poly.pdbx_seq_one_letter_code
_entity_poly.pdbx_strand_id
1 'polypeptide(L)'
;MRQPAVLALSLLATAELLAMTLWFSATAVMPALVATWALSPTGAAWLTAAVQAGFVVGALGSAMLNLPDVLPPRRMFALAAVAGALVNLALAWVADGIGAALVLRFLTGVALAGVYPPGMKIAAGHVSGRGHGLAIGALVGALTLGSATPHLVAGLLDARGLSHAAVLTVSSALALLGAFIVSTLVTDGPYAPGRAPFDPRQLGRVLRDRAVLLANLGYFGHMWELYAVWTWLAVFLAEALPPGDPGAPRLAAFAIIGVAGAAGAFAGGWLADRIGRTTVTIAAMAISGACCLASAWAYGGPAWLLMAFGLVWGASVIADSAQFSASVTELSQPAYMGTALTLQTSLGFALTLVTIWGLPLLAQHVGWRYAFLVLAPGPFLGCWAMAALRRRPEALRLAAGRR
;
A
#
# COMPACT_ATOMS: atom_id res chain seq x y z
N MET A 1 -26.69 5.95 -20.30
CA MET A 1 -27.24 5.79 -18.93
C MET A 1 -26.10 5.98 -17.94
N ARG A 2 -26.30 6.75 -16.86
CA ARG A 2 -25.27 6.95 -15.82
C ARG A 2 -25.17 5.66 -15.00
N GLN A 3 -23.97 5.09 -14.85
CA GLN A 3 -23.73 3.93 -14.01
C GLN A 3 -23.98 4.29 -12.54
N PRO A 4 -24.71 3.47 -11.76
CA PRO A 4 -24.85 3.68 -10.33
C PRO A 4 -23.48 3.76 -9.63
N ALA A 5 -23.28 4.73 -8.75
CA ALA A 5 -21.98 4.96 -8.10
C ALA A 5 -21.50 3.72 -7.33
N VAL A 6 -22.38 3.03 -6.63
CA VAL A 6 -22.04 1.79 -5.88
C VAL A 6 -21.51 0.72 -6.83
N LEU A 7 -22.16 0.49 -7.97
CA LEU A 7 -21.70 -0.51 -8.96
C LEU A 7 -20.34 -0.12 -9.55
N ALA A 8 -20.16 1.16 -9.92
CA ALA A 8 -18.89 1.64 -10.47
C ALA A 8 -17.74 1.49 -9.47
N LEU A 9 -17.98 1.88 -8.20
CA LEU A 9 -16.98 1.75 -7.13
C LEU A 9 -16.68 0.28 -6.79
N SER A 10 -17.68 -0.61 -6.79
CA SER A 10 -17.45 -2.03 -6.56
C SER A 10 -16.63 -2.68 -7.69
N LEU A 11 -16.93 -2.36 -8.95
CA LEU A 11 -16.16 -2.84 -10.11
C LEU A 11 -14.73 -2.29 -10.09
N LEU A 12 -14.57 -1.00 -9.76
CA LEU A 12 -13.25 -0.37 -9.63
C LEU A 12 -12.44 -1.01 -8.49
N ALA A 13 -13.04 -1.20 -7.32
CA ALA A 13 -12.39 -1.85 -6.18
C ALA A 13 -11.97 -3.29 -6.53
N THR A 14 -12.82 -4.03 -7.25
CA THR A 14 -12.48 -5.37 -7.76
C THR A 14 -11.30 -5.30 -8.73
N ALA A 15 -11.30 -4.39 -9.69
CA ALA A 15 -10.20 -4.21 -10.65
C ALA A 15 -8.89 -3.81 -9.94
N GLU A 16 -8.96 -2.93 -8.94
CA GLU A 16 -7.83 -2.52 -8.11
C GLU A 16 -7.24 -3.71 -7.33
N LEU A 17 -8.10 -4.47 -6.64
CA LEU A 17 -7.71 -5.69 -5.93
C LEU A 17 -6.94 -6.64 -6.87
N LEU A 18 -7.50 -6.91 -8.04
CA LEU A 18 -6.91 -7.85 -9.00
C LEU A 18 -5.58 -7.34 -9.55
N ALA A 19 -5.45 -6.06 -9.88
CA ALA A 19 -4.21 -5.47 -10.38
C ALA A 19 -3.12 -5.40 -9.30
N MET A 20 -3.49 -5.15 -8.03
CA MET A 20 -2.55 -5.05 -6.93
C MET A 20 -1.92 -6.39 -6.52
N THR A 21 -2.41 -7.52 -7.01
CA THR A 21 -1.76 -8.83 -6.82
C THR A 21 -0.32 -8.86 -7.35
N LEU A 22 0.05 -7.98 -8.26
CA LEU A 22 1.41 -7.87 -8.78
C LEU A 22 2.41 -7.36 -7.73
N TRP A 23 1.95 -6.55 -6.74
CA TRP A 23 2.84 -5.85 -5.83
C TRP A 23 3.75 -6.79 -5.03
N PHE A 24 3.16 -7.73 -4.30
CA PHE A 24 3.87 -8.69 -3.45
C PHE A 24 3.98 -10.10 -4.07
N SER A 25 3.76 -10.26 -5.38
CA SER A 25 3.80 -11.57 -6.04
C SER A 25 5.15 -12.30 -5.86
N ALA A 26 6.28 -11.60 -6.03
CA ALA A 26 7.60 -12.16 -5.80
C ALA A 26 7.92 -12.31 -4.30
N THR A 27 7.44 -11.40 -3.44
CA THR A 27 7.63 -11.46 -1.99
C THR A 27 6.96 -12.70 -1.39
N ALA A 28 5.77 -13.04 -1.87
CA ALA A 28 5.04 -14.22 -1.41
C ALA A 28 5.77 -15.55 -1.72
N VAL A 29 6.61 -15.57 -2.75
CA VAL A 29 7.42 -16.74 -3.15
C VAL A 29 8.90 -16.57 -2.84
N MET A 30 9.26 -15.60 -2.01
CA MET A 30 10.65 -15.26 -1.69
C MET A 30 11.50 -16.46 -1.23
N PRO A 31 11.04 -17.35 -0.35
CA PRO A 31 11.84 -18.52 0.04
C PRO A 31 12.23 -19.41 -1.14
N ALA A 32 11.33 -19.59 -2.12
CA ALA A 32 11.62 -20.37 -3.32
C ALA A 32 12.65 -19.65 -4.22
N LEU A 33 12.53 -18.33 -4.40
CA LEU A 33 13.49 -17.52 -5.16
C LEU A 33 14.86 -17.50 -4.50
N VAL A 34 14.93 -17.40 -3.16
CA VAL A 34 16.17 -17.50 -2.40
C VAL A 34 16.85 -18.84 -2.63
N ALA A 35 16.11 -19.94 -2.57
CA ALA A 35 16.64 -21.28 -2.82
C ALA A 35 17.10 -21.47 -4.27
N THR A 36 16.30 -20.98 -5.25
CA THR A 36 16.58 -21.18 -6.68
C THR A 36 17.78 -20.35 -7.16
N TRP A 37 17.91 -19.11 -6.69
CA TRP A 37 18.94 -18.17 -7.14
C TRP A 37 20.05 -17.93 -6.10
N ALA A 38 20.09 -18.70 -5.02
CA ALA A 38 21.05 -18.56 -3.92
C ALA A 38 21.18 -17.10 -3.43
N LEU A 39 20.03 -16.43 -3.21
CA LEU A 39 20.02 -15.02 -2.87
C LEU A 39 20.55 -14.78 -1.46
N SER A 40 21.38 -13.73 -1.33
CA SER A 40 21.70 -13.17 -0.01
C SER A 40 20.46 -12.48 0.61
N PRO A 41 20.42 -12.27 1.93
CA PRO A 41 19.37 -11.51 2.60
C PRO A 41 19.16 -10.11 1.98
N THR A 42 20.26 -9.44 1.60
CA THR A 42 20.24 -8.16 0.90
C THR A 42 19.60 -8.28 -0.49
N GLY A 43 19.91 -9.33 -1.25
CA GLY A 43 19.30 -9.62 -2.55
C GLY A 43 17.80 -9.81 -2.45
N ALA A 44 17.34 -10.59 -1.47
CA ALA A 44 15.93 -10.80 -1.20
C ALA A 44 15.19 -9.49 -0.85
N ALA A 45 15.79 -8.64 -0.01
CA ALA A 45 15.24 -7.32 0.32
C ALA A 45 15.10 -6.42 -0.93
N TRP A 46 16.10 -6.43 -1.82
CA TRP A 46 16.07 -5.64 -3.05
C TRP A 46 14.98 -6.08 -4.03
N LEU A 47 14.58 -7.36 -4.07
CA LEU A 47 13.47 -7.82 -4.92
C LEU A 47 12.13 -7.13 -4.57
N THR A 48 11.89 -6.86 -3.30
CA THR A 48 10.71 -6.08 -2.87
C THR A 48 10.97 -4.58 -2.99
N ALA A 49 12.14 -4.10 -2.58
CA ALA A 49 12.49 -2.68 -2.65
C ALA A 49 12.50 -2.13 -4.09
N ALA A 50 12.85 -2.96 -5.09
CA ALA A 50 12.84 -2.57 -6.49
C ALA A 50 11.44 -2.14 -6.99
N VAL A 51 10.37 -2.79 -6.52
CA VAL A 51 8.99 -2.37 -6.85
C VAL A 51 8.69 -0.99 -6.26
N GLN A 52 9.10 -0.75 -5.03
CA GLN A 52 8.91 0.56 -4.39
C GLN A 52 9.68 1.66 -5.13
N ALA A 53 10.94 1.39 -5.48
CA ALA A 53 11.75 2.32 -6.27
C ALA A 53 11.12 2.60 -7.65
N GLY A 54 10.65 1.55 -8.33
CA GLY A 54 9.94 1.66 -9.59
C GLY A 54 8.65 2.48 -9.46
N PHE A 55 7.89 2.27 -8.39
CA PHE A 55 6.67 3.03 -8.13
C PHE A 55 6.98 4.52 -7.90
N VAL A 56 8.01 4.86 -7.13
CA VAL A 56 8.45 6.25 -6.92
C VAL A 56 8.81 6.91 -8.25
N VAL A 57 9.64 6.24 -9.07
CA VAL A 57 10.06 6.77 -10.37
C VAL A 57 8.88 6.89 -11.33
N GLY A 58 8.00 5.89 -11.36
CA GLY A 58 6.78 5.91 -12.18
C GLY A 58 5.80 7.01 -11.76
N ALA A 59 5.60 7.21 -10.46
CA ALA A 59 4.72 8.25 -9.93
C ALA A 59 5.27 9.66 -10.22
N LEU A 60 6.57 9.89 -9.98
CA LEU A 60 7.22 11.15 -10.32
C LEU A 60 7.21 11.42 -11.83
N GLY A 61 7.56 10.42 -12.65
CA GLY A 61 7.54 10.54 -14.11
C GLY A 61 6.13 10.83 -14.63
N SER A 62 5.13 10.12 -14.13
CA SER A 62 3.72 10.35 -14.45
C SER A 62 3.27 11.77 -14.09
N ALA A 63 3.66 12.24 -12.89
CA ALA A 63 3.35 13.60 -12.45
C ALA A 63 4.06 14.67 -13.28
N MET A 64 5.36 14.50 -13.56
CA MET A 64 6.14 15.45 -14.38
C MET A 64 5.60 15.57 -15.81
N LEU A 65 5.14 14.47 -16.37
CA LEU A 65 4.51 14.43 -17.70
C LEU A 65 3.02 14.77 -17.68
N ASN A 66 2.45 15.03 -16.50
CA ASN A 66 1.01 15.27 -16.29
C ASN A 66 0.14 14.19 -16.94
N LEU A 67 0.56 12.92 -16.94
CA LEU A 67 -0.14 11.83 -17.60
C LEU A 67 -1.60 11.68 -17.15
N PRO A 68 -1.96 11.87 -15.86
CA PRO A 68 -3.35 11.78 -15.41
C PRO A 68 -4.27 12.88 -15.97
N ASP A 69 -3.72 13.96 -16.55
CA ASP A 69 -4.48 15.04 -17.19
C ASP A 69 -4.52 14.92 -18.71
N VAL A 70 -3.60 14.14 -19.29
CA VAL A 70 -3.52 13.86 -20.74
C VAL A 70 -4.27 12.57 -21.09
N LEU A 71 -4.13 11.53 -20.28
CA LEU A 71 -4.78 10.23 -20.50
C LEU A 71 -6.04 10.11 -19.64
N PRO A 72 -7.14 9.57 -20.19
CA PRO A 72 -8.28 9.17 -19.37
C PRO A 72 -7.85 8.20 -18.27
N PRO A 73 -8.18 8.43 -16.98
CA PRO A 73 -7.70 7.62 -15.87
C PRO A 73 -7.95 6.13 -16.05
N ARG A 74 -9.09 5.77 -16.62
CA ARG A 74 -9.47 4.39 -16.94
C ARG A 74 -8.53 3.73 -17.95
N ARG A 75 -8.12 4.45 -19.01
CA ARG A 75 -7.16 3.94 -20.01
C ARG A 75 -5.77 3.80 -19.40
N MET A 76 -5.35 4.77 -18.60
CA MET A 76 -4.07 4.73 -17.90
C MET A 76 -3.99 3.50 -16.99
N PHE A 77 -5.03 3.27 -16.17
CA PHE A 77 -5.13 2.09 -15.32
C PHE A 77 -5.01 0.79 -16.13
N ALA A 78 -5.83 0.64 -17.19
CA ALA A 78 -5.85 -0.60 -17.98
C ALA A 78 -4.49 -0.88 -18.63
N LEU A 79 -3.88 0.10 -19.30
CA LEU A 79 -2.58 -0.05 -19.95
C LEU A 79 -1.48 -0.38 -18.95
N ALA A 80 -1.49 0.28 -17.79
CA ALA A 80 -0.53 0.04 -16.73
C ALA A 80 -0.68 -1.37 -16.11
N ALA A 81 -1.92 -1.82 -15.87
CA ALA A 81 -2.18 -3.17 -15.35
C ALA A 81 -1.75 -4.26 -16.36
N VAL A 82 -1.99 -4.06 -17.66
CA VAL A 82 -1.50 -4.97 -18.72
C VAL A 82 0.03 -4.99 -18.76
N ALA A 83 0.68 -3.81 -18.77
CA ALA A 83 2.14 -3.72 -18.77
C ALA A 83 2.74 -4.42 -17.55
N GLY A 84 2.19 -4.14 -16.35
CA GLY A 84 2.63 -4.79 -15.11
C GLY A 84 2.46 -6.31 -15.14
N ALA A 85 1.33 -6.80 -15.67
CA ALA A 85 1.09 -8.24 -15.82
C ALA A 85 2.09 -8.93 -16.76
N LEU A 86 2.40 -8.31 -17.89
CA LEU A 86 3.38 -8.85 -18.86
C LEU A 86 4.79 -8.87 -18.26
N VAL A 87 5.19 -7.80 -17.55
CA VAL A 87 6.48 -7.73 -16.85
C VAL A 87 6.57 -8.78 -15.74
N ASN A 88 5.48 -9.00 -14.99
CA ASN A 88 5.45 -10.03 -13.95
C ASN A 88 5.42 -11.46 -14.52
N LEU A 89 4.82 -11.68 -15.71
CA LEU A 89 4.96 -12.94 -16.44
C LEU A 89 6.40 -13.16 -16.93
N ALA A 90 7.08 -12.12 -17.38
CA ALA A 90 8.50 -12.22 -17.74
C ALA A 90 9.35 -12.60 -16.53
N LEU A 91 9.03 -12.09 -15.32
CA LEU A 91 9.69 -12.52 -14.08
C LEU A 91 9.50 -14.03 -13.82
N ALA A 92 8.32 -14.56 -14.12
CA ALA A 92 8.02 -15.98 -13.89
C ALA A 92 8.77 -16.95 -14.84
N TRP A 93 8.98 -16.53 -16.10
CA TRP A 93 9.36 -17.45 -17.17
C TRP A 93 10.65 -17.08 -17.90
N VAL A 94 11.15 -15.85 -17.73
CA VAL A 94 12.34 -15.35 -18.45
C VAL A 94 13.49 -15.00 -17.49
N ALA A 95 13.19 -14.64 -16.23
CA ALA A 95 14.24 -14.31 -15.30
C ALA A 95 15.03 -15.55 -14.86
N ASP A 96 16.34 -15.52 -15.09
CA ASP A 96 17.30 -16.57 -14.77
C ASP A 96 18.18 -16.24 -13.54
N GLY A 97 17.96 -15.08 -12.92
CA GLY A 97 18.69 -14.62 -11.74
C GLY A 97 18.29 -13.24 -11.25
N ILE A 98 18.97 -12.79 -10.21
CA ILE A 98 18.62 -11.55 -9.49
C ILE A 98 18.69 -10.31 -10.38
N GLY A 99 19.64 -10.21 -11.32
CA GLY A 99 19.82 -9.02 -12.17
C GLY A 99 18.58 -8.74 -13.02
N ALA A 100 18.14 -9.74 -13.79
CA ALA A 100 16.91 -9.65 -14.58
C ALA A 100 15.67 -9.44 -13.68
N ALA A 101 15.61 -10.13 -12.55
CA ALA A 101 14.51 -10.03 -11.61
C ALA A 101 14.37 -8.61 -11.02
N LEU A 102 15.46 -7.94 -10.66
CA LEU A 102 15.44 -6.56 -10.16
C LEU A 102 14.90 -5.56 -11.19
N VAL A 103 15.33 -5.69 -12.44
CA VAL A 103 14.83 -4.84 -13.54
C VAL A 103 13.33 -5.06 -13.74
N LEU A 104 12.87 -6.31 -13.79
CA LEU A 104 11.46 -6.63 -13.97
C LEU A 104 10.61 -6.19 -12.77
N ARG A 105 11.11 -6.32 -11.54
CA ARG A 105 10.43 -5.82 -10.34
C ARG A 105 10.34 -4.29 -10.33
N PHE A 106 11.41 -3.60 -10.74
CA PHE A 106 11.38 -2.15 -10.90
C PHE A 106 10.32 -1.72 -11.94
N LEU A 107 10.30 -2.36 -13.11
CA LEU A 107 9.30 -2.09 -14.14
C LEU A 107 7.88 -2.41 -13.69
N THR A 108 7.69 -3.47 -12.89
CA THR A 108 6.40 -3.75 -12.22
C THR A 108 5.96 -2.56 -11.38
N GLY A 109 6.87 -1.98 -10.59
CA GLY A 109 6.60 -0.79 -9.77
C GLY A 109 6.21 0.43 -10.63
N VAL A 110 6.96 0.70 -11.70
CA VAL A 110 6.63 1.78 -12.66
C VAL A 110 5.22 1.60 -13.22
N ALA A 111 4.84 0.37 -13.59
CA ALA A 111 3.49 0.06 -14.06
C ALA A 111 2.44 0.32 -12.98
N LEU A 112 2.66 -0.13 -11.74
CA LEU A 112 1.70 0.03 -10.64
C LEU A 112 1.46 1.50 -10.26
N ALA A 113 2.41 2.40 -10.53
CA ALA A 113 2.18 3.84 -10.42
C ALA A 113 1.11 4.38 -11.38
N GLY A 114 0.82 3.65 -12.45
CA GLY A 114 -0.28 3.93 -13.37
C GLY A 114 -1.60 3.22 -13.03
N VAL A 115 -1.67 2.49 -11.91
CA VAL A 115 -2.86 1.76 -11.45
C VAL A 115 -3.53 2.48 -10.29
N TYR A 116 -2.90 2.54 -9.12
CA TYR A 116 -3.50 3.05 -7.90
C TYR A 116 -3.89 4.56 -7.95
N PRO A 117 -3.05 5.52 -8.36
CA PRO A 117 -3.44 6.92 -8.42
C PRO A 117 -4.57 7.19 -9.43
N PRO A 118 -4.59 6.62 -10.65
CA PRO A 118 -5.76 6.71 -11.53
C PRO A 118 -7.02 6.07 -10.93
N GLY A 119 -6.89 4.94 -10.22
CA GLY A 119 -8.00 4.32 -9.49
C GLY A 119 -8.63 5.28 -8.48
N MET A 120 -7.83 5.97 -7.67
CA MET A 120 -8.31 7.01 -6.76
C MET A 120 -9.03 8.16 -7.49
N LYS A 121 -8.50 8.59 -8.65
CA LYS A 121 -9.12 9.65 -9.46
C LYS A 121 -10.48 9.23 -10.00
N ILE A 122 -10.63 7.97 -10.46
CA ILE A 122 -11.91 7.40 -10.89
C ILE A 122 -12.88 7.33 -9.71
N ALA A 123 -12.45 6.82 -8.55
CA ALA A 123 -13.29 6.73 -7.34
C ALA A 123 -13.81 8.11 -6.91
N ALA A 124 -12.93 9.11 -6.84
CA ALA A 124 -13.30 10.50 -6.53
C ALA A 124 -14.30 11.07 -7.54
N GLY A 125 -14.24 10.67 -8.81
CA GLY A 125 -15.19 11.07 -9.85
C GLY A 125 -16.61 10.52 -9.68
N HIS A 126 -16.82 9.51 -8.84
CA HIS A 126 -18.14 8.91 -8.58
C HIS A 126 -18.80 9.40 -7.29
N VAL A 127 -18.10 10.13 -6.45
CA VAL A 127 -18.58 10.58 -5.14
C VAL A 127 -18.61 12.12 -5.08
N SER A 128 -19.71 12.68 -4.59
CA SER A 128 -19.84 14.10 -4.31
C SER A 128 -20.18 14.33 -2.83
N GLY A 129 -19.59 15.34 -2.20
CA GLY A 129 -19.90 15.70 -0.82
C GLY A 129 -19.41 14.68 0.21
N ARG A 130 -20.32 14.22 1.09
CA ARG A 130 -20.01 13.24 2.14
C ARG A 130 -19.79 11.83 1.55
N GLY A 131 -18.82 11.07 2.07
CA GLY A 131 -18.56 9.69 1.66
C GLY A 131 -17.25 9.49 0.87
N HIS A 132 -16.45 10.54 0.68
CA HIS A 132 -15.12 10.42 0.08
C HIS A 132 -14.20 9.50 0.90
N GLY A 133 -14.22 9.62 2.23
CA GLY A 133 -13.43 8.76 3.12
C GLY A 133 -13.78 7.29 2.97
N LEU A 134 -15.08 6.98 2.92
CA LEU A 134 -15.55 5.61 2.69
C LEU A 134 -15.15 5.08 1.31
N ALA A 135 -15.31 5.87 0.25
CA ALA A 135 -14.96 5.44 -1.12
C ALA A 135 -13.45 5.17 -1.27
N ILE A 136 -12.62 6.09 -0.77
CA ILE A 136 -11.16 5.91 -0.80
C ILE A 136 -10.73 4.80 0.17
N GLY A 137 -11.34 4.69 1.36
CA GLY A 137 -11.10 3.59 2.29
C GLY A 137 -11.43 2.21 1.70
N ALA A 138 -12.52 2.10 0.94
CA ALA A 138 -12.88 0.88 0.21
C ALA A 138 -11.84 0.53 -0.88
N LEU A 139 -11.34 1.53 -1.61
CA LEU A 139 -10.30 1.33 -2.62
C LEU A 139 -8.96 0.94 -1.99
N VAL A 140 -8.57 1.58 -0.88
CA VAL A 140 -7.37 1.20 -0.11
C VAL A 140 -7.54 -0.21 0.47
N GLY A 141 -8.73 -0.58 0.95
CA GLY A 141 -9.04 -1.94 1.37
C GLY A 141 -8.88 -2.96 0.23
N ALA A 142 -9.33 -2.63 -0.97
CA ALA A 142 -9.16 -3.45 -2.16
C ALA A 142 -7.67 -3.60 -2.54
N LEU A 143 -6.90 -2.50 -2.54
CA LEU A 143 -5.46 -2.50 -2.70
C LEU A 143 -4.78 -3.42 -1.68
N THR A 144 -5.16 -3.31 -0.41
CA THR A 144 -4.60 -4.09 0.70
C THR A 144 -4.85 -5.59 0.51
N LEU A 145 -6.09 -5.95 0.23
CA LEU A 145 -6.48 -7.35 -0.01
C LEU A 145 -5.79 -7.91 -1.26
N GLY A 146 -5.74 -7.11 -2.33
CA GLY A 146 -5.05 -7.47 -3.57
C GLY A 146 -3.55 -7.71 -3.35
N SER A 147 -2.88 -6.79 -2.66
CA SER A 147 -1.45 -6.91 -2.33
C SER A 147 -1.14 -8.15 -1.49
N ALA A 148 -2.06 -8.58 -0.62
CA ALA A 148 -1.90 -9.77 0.20
C ALA A 148 -2.30 -11.08 -0.52
N THR A 149 -3.10 -11.02 -1.58
CA THR A 149 -3.59 -12.19 -2.33
C THR A 149 -2.48 -13.15 -2.80
N PRO A 150 -1.29 -12.71 -3.22
CA PRO A 150 -0.20 -13.64 -3.55
C PRO A 150 0.21 -14.54 -2.39
N HIS A 151 0.12 -14.09 -1.14
CA HIS A 151 0.39 -14.95 0.03
C HIS A 151 -0.67 -16.05 0.18
N LEU A 152 -1.95 -15.74 -0.10
CA LEU A 152 -3.01 -16.75 -0.16
C LEU A 152 -2.72 -17.78 -1.24
N VAL A 153 -2.43 -17.31 -2.46
CA VAL A 153 -2.12 -18.18 -3.61
C VAL A 153 -0.91 -19.06 -3.31
N ALA A 154 0.18 -18.48 -2.79
CA ALA A 154 1.38 -19.20 -2.42
C ALA A 154 1.11 -20.26 -1.33
N GLY A 155 0.39 -19.88 -0.27
CA GLY A 155 0.05 -20.82 0.82
C GLY A 155 -0.80 -22.00 0.36
N LEU A 156 -1.74 -21.78 -0.57
CA LEU A 156 -2.56 -22.85 -1.15
C LEU A 156 -1.80 -23.74 -2.14
N LEU A 157 -0.82 -23.17 -2.86
CA LEU A 157 -0.03 -23.89 -3.87
C LEU A 157 1.14 -24.66 -3.25
N ASP A 158 1.73 -24.16 -2.14
CA ASP A 158 2.76 -24.87 -1.39
C ASP A 158 2.27 -26.25 -0.92
N ALA A 159 1.04 -26.31 -0.44
CA ALA A 159 0.40 -27.56 -0.04
C ALA A 159 0.26 -28.58 -1.20
N ARG A 160 0.42 -28.14 -2.46
CA ARG A 160 0.33 -28.95 -3.67
C ARG A 160 1.67 -29.14 -4.38
N GLY A 161 2.77 -28.63 -3.85
CA GLY A 161 4.12 -28.72 -4.45
C GLY A 161 4.27 -27.95 -5.75
N LEU A 162 3.44 -26.90 -6.02
CA LEU A 162 3.49 -26.12 -7.24
C LEU A 162 4.59 -25.05 -7.18
N SER A 163 5.17 -24.74 -8.35
CA SER A 163 6.31 -23.84 -8.48
C SER A 163 5.98 -22.37 -8.18
N HIS A 164 7.01 -21.59 -7.80
CA HIS A 164 6.91 -20.12 -7.66
C HIS A 164 6.37 -19.42 -8.91
N ALA A 165 6.66 -19.95 -10.11
CA ALA A 165 6.16 -19.43 -11.37
C ALA A 165 4.63 -19.47 -11.46
N ALA A 166 3.97 -20.46 -10.80
CA ALA A 166 2.52 -20.55 -10.77
C ALA A 166 1.90 -19.34 -10.03
N VAL A 167 2.46 -18.93 -8.88
CA VAL A 167 1.97 -17.76 -8.13
C VAL A 167 2.09 -16.48 -8.96
N LEU A 168 3.24 -16.28 -9.61
CA LEU A 168 3.48 -15.12 -10.48
C LEU A 168 2.52 -15.10 -11.68
N THR A 169 2.28 -16.27 -12.29
CA THR A 169 1.35 -16.41 -13.41
C THR A 169 -0.09 -16.14 -13.01
N VAL A 170 -0.54 -16.67 -11.87
CA VAL A 170 -1.89 -16.39 -11.34
C VAL A 170 -2.04 -14.90 -11.04
N SER A 171 -1.07 -14.27 -10.38
CA SER A 171 -1.11 -12.83 -10.12
C SER A 171 -1.21 -12.01 -11.39
N SER A 172 -0.48 -12.40 -12.44
CA SER A 172 -0.53 -11.72 -13.73
C SER A 172 -1.88 -11.91 -14.43
N ALA A 173 -2.45 -13.11 -14.40
CA ALA A 173 -3.78 -13.39 -14.95
C ALA A 173 -4.88 -12.57 -14.23
N LEU A 174 -4.80 -12.45 -12.90
CA LEU A 174 -5.71 -11.61 -12.12
C LEU A 174 -5.56 -10.14 -12.51
N ALA A 175 -4.34 -9.63 -12.70
CA ALA A 175 -4.12 -8.24 -13.11
C ALA A 175 -4.67 -7.97 -14.54
N LEU A 176 -4.55 -8.91 -15.48
CA LEU A 176 -5.16 -8.82 -16.80
C LEU A 176 -6.70 -8.79 -16.71
N LEU A 177 -7.29 -9.58 -15.81
CA LEU A 177 -8.73 -9.53 -15.55
C LEU A 177 -9.13 -8.17 -14.97
N GLY A 178 -8.33 -7.59 -14.05
CA GLY A 178 -8.53 -6.24 -13.52
C GLY A 178 -8.49 -5.18 -14.64
N ALA A 179 -7.51 -5.27 -15.54
CA ALA A 179 -7.42 -4.41 -16.71
C ALA A 179 -8.65 -4.51 -17.62
N PHE A 180 -9.15 -5.72 -17.85
CA PHE A 180 -10.37 -5.97 -18.63
C PHE A 180 -11.59 -5.32 -17.93
N ILE A 181 -11.78 -5.55 -16.64
CA ILE A 181 -12.91 -4.97 -15.88
C ILE A 181 -12.90 -3.44 -15.97
N VAL A 182 -11.76 -2.79 -15.70
CA VAL A 182 -11.70 -1.33 -15.72
C VAL A 182 -11.89 -0.75 -17.10
N SER A 183 -11.39 -1.42 -18.14
CA SER A 183 -11.50 -0.92 -19.52
C SER A 183 -12.92 -1.03 -20.11
N THR A 184 -13.66 -2.06 -19.71
CA THR A 184 -14.96 -2.40 -20.33
C THR A 184 -16.16 -2.09 -19.44
N LEU A 185 -16.03 -2.27 -18.10
CA LEU A 185 -17.17 -2.22 -17.18
C LEU A 185 -17.21 -0.99 -16.29
N VAL A 186 -16.08 -0.28 -16.08
CA VAL A 186 -16.01 0.93 -15.26
C VAL A 186 -16.17 2.16 -16.15
N THR A 187 -16.94 3.16 -15.69
CA THR A 187 -17.07 4.47 -16.35
C THR A 187 -16.29 5.54 -15.58
N ASP A 188 -15.86 6.60 -16.26
CA ASP A 188 -15.40 7.80 -15.58
C ASP A 188 -16.61 8.46 -14.90
N GLY A 189 -16.46 8.87 -13.64
CA GLY A 189 -17.56 9.39 -12.83
C GLY A 189 -18.13 10.70 -13.37
N PRO A 190 -19.37 11.06 -12.96
CA PRO A 190 -20.02 12.31 -13.37
C PRO A 190 -19.37 13.57 -12.78
N TYR A 191 -18.58 13.41 -11.73
CA TYR A 191 -17.86 14.49 -11.04
C TYR A 191 -16.40 14.42 -11.46
N ALA A 192 -16.02 15.07 -12.57
CA ALA A 192 -14.61 15.11 -12.96
C ALA A 192 -13.80 15.82 -11.86
N PRO A 193 -12.86 15.18 -11.19
CA PRO A 193 -11.96 15.87 -10.28
C PRO A 193 -11.20 16.94 -11.06
N GLY A 194 -11.07 18.12 -10.47
CA GLY A 194 -10.33 19.23 -11.09
C GLY A 194 -8.90 18.80 -11.45
N ARG A 195 -8.32 19.47 -12.45
CA ARG A 195 -6.92 19.28 -12.77
C ARG A 195 -6.06 19.73 -11.58
N ALA A 196 -5.15 18.89 -11.16
CA ALA A 196 -4.20 19.16 -10.07
C ALA A 196 -2.79 18.83 -10.57
N PRO A 197 -2.24 19.63 -11.52
CA PRO A 197 -0.96 19.34 -12.14
C PRO A 197 0.17 19.42 -11.12
N PHE A 198 1.19 18.60 -11.32
CA PHE A 198 2.45 18.76 -10.63
C PHE A 198 3.22 19.95 -11.19
N ASP A 199 3.56 20.90 -10.33
CA ASP A 199 4.43 22.04 -10.68
C ASP A 199 5.59 22.12 -9.68
N PRO A 200 6.81 21.78 -10.09
CA PRO A 200 7.99 21.83 -9.22
C PRO A 200 8.23 23.20 -8.58
N ARG A 201 7.78 24.29 -9.25
CA ARG A 201 7.91 25.68 -8.73
C ARG A 201 7.09 25.90 -7.46
N GLN A 202 6.07 25.08 -7.24
CA GLN A 202 5.21 25.15 -6.05
C GLN A 202 5.78 24.41 -4.84
N LEU A 203 6.86 23.62 -5.00
CA LEU A 203 7.48 22.86 -3.89
C LEU A 203 7.79 23.75 -2.68
N GLY A 204 8.31 24.95 -2.92
CA GLY A 204 8.60 25.91 -1.84
C GLY A 204 7.34 26.33 -1.05
N ARG A 205 6.17 26.39 -1.69
CA ARG A 205 4.89 26.68 -1.02
C ARG A 205 4.41 25.50 -0.19
N VAL A 206 4.47 24.29 -0.74
CA VAL A 206 4.12 23.03 -0.04
C VAL A 206 4.95 22.88 1.23
N LEU A 207 6.27 23.11 1.16
CA LEU A 207 7.19 22.98 2.30
C LEU A 207 7.03 24.09 3.35
N ARG A 208 6.43 25.23 2.99
CA ARG A 208 6.12 26.34 3.92
C ARG A 208 4.73 26.20 4.56
N ASP A 209 3.84 25.41 3.99
CA ASP A 209 2.50 25.17 4.54
C ASP A 209 2.62 24.16 5.71
N ARG A 210 2.59 24.71 6.91
CA ARG A 210 2.77 23.93 8.16
C ARG A 210 1.69 22.87 8.35
N ALA A 211 0.46 23.11 7.90
CA ALA A 211 -0.61 22.14 8.05
C ALA A 211 -0.41 20.95 7.10
N VAL A 212 -0.06 21.22 5.85
CA VAL A 212 0.29 20.20 4.85
C VAL A 212 1.55 19.43 5.29
N LEU A 213 2.56 20.13 5.82
CA LEU A 213 3.78 19.49 6.32
C LEU A 213 3.49 18.53 7.47
N LEU A 214 2.64 18.90 8.43
CA LEU A 214 2.27 18.02 9.54
C LEU A 214 1.47 16.79 9.06
N ALA A 215 0.57 16.95 8.09
CA ALA A 215 -0.11 15.82 7.47
C ALA A 215 0.86 14.88 6.76
N ASN A 216 1.86 15.43 6.06
CA ASN A 216 2.93 14.64 5.41
C ASN A 216 3.82 13.92 6.43
N LEU A 217 4.18 14.55 7.55
CA LEU A 217 4.93 13.90 8.63
C LEU A 217 4.15 12.74 9.25
N GLY A 218 2.82 12.91 9.42
CA GLY A 218 1.94 11.81 9.80
C GLY A 218 2.03 10.64 8.82
N TYR A 219 1.91 10.92 7.53
CA TYR A 219 2.04 9.93 6.47
C TYR A 219 3.42 9.24 6.46
N PHE A 220 4.50 9.99 6.66
CA PHE A 220 5.85 9.41 6.69
C PHE A 220 6.04 8.49 7.90
N GLY A 221 5.45 8.83 9.05
CA GLY A 221 5.42 7.93 10.21
C GLY A 221 4.69 6.61 9.94
N HIS A 222 3.54 6.67 9.27
CA HIS A 222 2.80 5.51 8.80
C HIS A 222 3.61 4.68 7.77
N MET A 223 4.23 5.32 6.77
CA MET A 223 5.01 4.64 5.72
C MET A 223 6.30 4.00 6.25
N TRP A 224 6.87 4.53 7.34
CA TRP A 224 8.02 3.92 8.01
C TRP A 224 7.74 2.48 8.46
N GLU A 225 6.50 2.22 8.89
CA GLU A 225 6.07 0.93 9.40
C GLU A 225 5.46 0.03 8.31
N LEU A 226 4.48 0.55 7.57
CA LEU A 226 3.53 -0.22 6.77
C LEU A 226 4.17 -1.27 5.87
N TYR A 227 5.00 -0.84 4.94
CA TYR A 227 5.54 -1.74 3.91
C TYR A 227 6.62 -2.68 4.45
N ALA A 228 7.30 -2.31 5.54
CA ALA A 228 8.22 -3.21 6.22
C ALA A 228 7.45 -4.37 6.89
N VAL A 229 6.34 -4.06 7.56
CA VAL A 229 5.44 -5.09 8.13
C VAL A 229 4.90 -5.99 7.01
N TRP A 230 4.35 -5.43 5.95
CA TRP A 230 3.79 -6.20 4.85
C TRP A 230 4.82 -7.10 4.14
N THR A 231 6.06 -6.63 4.02
CA THR A 231 7.13 -7.40 3.37
C THR A 231 7.59 -8.56 4.22
N TRP A 232 7.75 -8.36 5.52
CA TRP A 232 8.48 -9.29 6.39
C TRP A 232 7.59 -10.07 7.36
N LEU A 233 6.29 -9.77 7.43
CA LEU A 233 5.37 -10.44 8.36
C LEU A 233 5.34 -11.95 8.15
N ALA A 234 5.30 -12.43 6.90
CA ALA A 234 5.28 -13.86 6.62
C ALA A 234 6.56 -14.57 7.12
N VAL A 235 7.71 -13.90 7.02
CA VAL A 235 9.00 -14.41 7.56
C VAL A 235 8.98 -14.43 9.08
N PHE A 236 8.52 -13.33 9.69
CA PHE A 236 8.34 -13.26 11.15
C PHE A 236 7.44 -14.37 11.68
N LEU A 237 6.30 -14.61 11.01
CA LEU A 237 5.37 -15.67 11.39
C LEU A 237 5.97 -17.07 11.19
N ALA A 238 6.77 -17.27 10.14
CA ALA A 238 7.43 -18.55 9.88
C ALA A 238 8.43 -18.93 10.98
N GLU A 239 9.11 -17.94 11.57
CA GLU A 239 10.03 -18.17 12.69
C GLU A 239 9.33 -18.17 14.08
N ALA A 240 8.24 -17.42 14.21
CA ALA A 240 7.54 -17.29 15.49
C ALA A 240 6.55 -18.44 15.77
N LEU A 241 6.02 -19.09 14.73
CA LEU A 241 5.10 -20.23 14.87
C LEU A 241 5.87 -21.54 15.10
N PRO A 242 5.27 -22.49 15.82
CA PRO A 242 5.82 -23.84 15.90
C PRO A 242 5.98 -24.46 14.51
N PRO A 243 7.00 -25.35 14.31
CA PRO A 243 7.15 -26.09 13.06
C PRO A 243 5.86 -26.84 12.68
N GLY A 244 5.42 -26.67 11.43
CA GLY A 244 4.17 -27.24 10.95
C GLY A 244 4.04 -27.12 9.43
N ASP A 245 2.82 -26.90 8.94
CA ASP A 245 2.56 -26.70 7.52
C ASP A 245 3.33 -25.48 6.97
N PRO A 246 4.17 -25.63 5.94
CA PRO A 246 4.93 -24.53 5.32
C PRO A 246 4.06 -23.41 4.76
N GLY A 247 2.80 -23.70 4.41
CA GLY A 247 1.82 -22.71 3.91
C GLY A 247 1.20 -21.85 5.02
N ALA A 248 1.17 -22.34 6.27
CA ALA A 248 0.48 -21.67 7.37
C ALA A 248 0.94 -20.22 7.64
N PRO A 249 2.26 -19.87 7.64
CA PRO A 249 2.70 -18.49 7.83
C PRO A 249 2.21 -17.55 6.73
N ARG A 250 2.11 -18.02 5.49
CA ARG A 250 1.61 -17.23 4.35
C ARG A 250 0.11 -17.02 4.43
N LEU A 251 -0.64 -18.06 4.79
CA LEU A 251 -2.09 -17.94 5.02
C LEU A 251 -2.40 -17.00 6.19
N ALA A 252 -1.60 -17.07 7.25
CA ALA A 252 -1.70 -16.13 8.38
C ALA A 252 -1.37 -14.69 7.93
N ALA A 253 -0.31 -14.49 7.15
CA ALA A 253 0.02 -13.18 6.60
C ALA A 253 -1.10 -12.64 5.71
N PHE A 254 -1.74 -13.47 4.88
CA PHE A 254 -2.92 -13.07 4.10
C PHE A 254 -4.08 -12.66 5.01
N ALA A 255 -4.39 -13.41 6.06
CA ALA A 255 -5.47 -13.08 6.98
C ALA A 255 -5.18 -11.75 7.70
N ILE A 256 -3.95 -11.51 8.13
CA ILE A 256 -3.53 -10.33 8.87
C ILE A 256 -3.45 -9.10 7.94
N ILE A 257 -2.68 -9.17 6.86
CA ILE A 257 -2.47 -8.04 5.94
C ILE A 257 -3.72 -7.82 5.08
N GLY A 258 -4.21 -8.90 4.46
CA GLY A 258 -5.29 -8.83 3.50
C GLY A 258 -6.64 -8.59 4.16
N VAL A 259 -7.12 -9.55 4.94
CA VAL A 259 -8.49 -9.53 5.46
C VAL A 259 -8.64 -8.47 6.57
N ALA A 260 -7.82 -8.53 7.61
CA ALA A 260 -7.89 -7.57 8.70
C ALA A 260 -7.49 -6.17 8.24
N GLY A 261 -6.46 -6.04 7.39
CA GLY A 261 -6.06 -4.76 6.82
C GLY A 261 -7.16 -4.13 5.96
N ALA A 262 -7.80 -4.88 5.06
CA ALA A 262 -8.91 -4.37 4.26
C ALA A 262 -10.09 -3.92 5.14
N ALA A 263 -10.44 -4.69 6.17
CA ALA A 263 -11.45 -4.30 7.16
C ALA A 263 -11.06 -3.01 7.90
N GLY A 264 -9.77 -2.89 8.29
CA GLY A 264 -9.21 -1.70 8.93
C GLY A 264 -9.28 -0.45 8.04
N ALA A 265 -8.88 -0.57 6.77
CA ALA A 265 -8.94 0.53 5.81
C ALA A 265 -10.38 1.01 5.56
N PHE A 266 -11.31 0.07 5.40
CA PHE A 266 -12.74 0.39 5.23
C PHE A 266 -13.31 1.06 6.49
N ALA A 267 -13.08 0.48 7.68
CA ALA A 267 -13.54 1.03 8.94
C ALA A 267 -12.91 2.39 9.24
N GLY A 268 -11.60 2.56 8.95
CA GLY A 268 -10.88 3.81 9.09
C GLY A 268 -11.47 4.92 8.22
N GLY A 269 -11.79 4.62 6.96
CA GLY A 269 -12.44 5.55 6.05
C GLY A 269 -13.82 5.99 6.56
N TRP A 270 -14.63 5.03 6.97
CA TRP A 270 -15.97 5.27 7.52
C TRP A 270 -15.96 6.06 8.84
N LEU A 271 -15.03 5.72 9.75
CA LEU A 271 -14.87 6.43 11.02
C LEU A 271 -14.37 7.85 10.81
N ALA A 272 -13.41 8.07 9.91
CA ALA A 272 -12.84 9.39 9.66
C ALA A 272 -13.87 10.40 9.15
N ASP A 273 -14.84 9.95 8.37
CA ASP A 273 -15.96 10.79 7.93
C ASP A 273 -16.91 11.16 9.08
N ARG A 274 -16.84 10.48 10.25
CA ARG A 274 -17.70 10.67 11.42
C ARG A 274 -17.02 11.39 12.59
N ILE A 275 -15.82 10.94 12.96
CA ILE A 275 -15.12 11.42 14.17
C ILE A 275 -13.87 12.24 13.85
N GLY A 276 -13.57 12.42 12.56
CA GLY A 276 -12.47 13.25 12.07
C GLY A 276 -11.21 12.48 11.70
N ARG A 277 -10.47 13.06 10.75
CA ARG A 277 -9.29 12.40 10.17
C ARG A 277 -8.14 12.26 11.15
N THR A 278 -7.86 13.32 11.93
CA THR A 278 -6.76 13.30 12.91
C THR A 278 -7.03 12.32 14.05
N THR A 279 -8.30 12.16 14.47
CA THR A 279 -8.67 11.21 15.51
C THR A 279 -8.38 9.78 15.08
N VAL A 280 -8.81 9.41 13.86
CA VAL A 280 -8.62 8.06 13.32
C VAL A 280 -7.15 7.78 13.09
N THR A 281 -6.40 8.71 12.49
CA THR A 281 -4.96 8.51 12.22
C THR A 281 -4.16 8.36 13.51
N ILE A 282 -4.42 9.18 14.54
CA ILE A 282 -3.75 9.06 15.83
C ILE A 282 -4.06 7.71 16.49
N ALA A 283 -5.34 7.31 16.51
CA ALA A 283 -5.74 6.04 17.13
C ALA A 283 -5.11 4.83 16.40
N ALA A 284 -5.18 4.80 15.07
CA ALA A 284 -4.62 3.73 14.26
C ALA A 284 -3.10 3.61 14.44
N MET A 285 -2.35 4.72 14.32
CA MET A 285 -0.90 4.73 14.53
C MET A 285 -0.49 4.43 15.97
N ALA A 286 -1.26 4.85 16.98
CA ALA A 286 -0.97 4.52 18.37
C ALA A 286 -1.10 3.01 18.62
N ILE A 287 -2.14 2.38 18.05
CA ILE A 287 -2.34 0.93 18.16
C ILE A 287 -1.24 0.19 17.38
N SER A 288 -0.95 0.56 16.12
CA SER A 288 0.06 -0.13 15.31
C SER A 288 1.47 0.04 15.89
N GLY A 289 1.82 1.25 16.37
CA GLY A 289 3.09 1.49 17.06
C GLY A 289 3.23 0.70 18.36
N ALA A 290 2.13 0.54 19.12
CA ALA A 290 2.11 -0.35 20.28
C ALA A 290 2.28 -1.83 19.86
N CYS A 291 1.70 -2.23 18.72
CA CYS A 291 1.94 -3.57 18.16
C CYS A 291 3.40 -3.77 17.76
N CYS A 292 4.09 -2.76 17.18
CA CYS A 292 5.53 -2.86 16.93
C CYS A 292 6.30 -3.20 18.21
N LEU A 293 6.00 -2.51 19.33
CA LEU A 293 6.65 -2.78 20.63
C LEU A 293 6.26 -4.14 21.21
N ALA A 294 5.00 -4.54 21.06
CA ALA A 294 4.48 -5.80 21.60
C ALA A 294 4.90 -7.02 20.76
N SER A 295 5.42 -6.84 19.55
CA SER A 295 5.81 -7.93 18.64
C SER A 295 6.82 -8.89 19.27
N ALA A 296 7.78 -8.36 20.02
CA ALA A 296 8.79 -9.14 20.72
C ALA A 296 8.22 -10.03 21.84
N TRP A 297 7.13 -9.58 22.48
CA TRP A 297 6.43 -10.36 23.50
C TRP A 297 5.54 -11.44 22.86
N ALA A 298 4.87 -11.13 21.76
CA ALA A 298 4.02 -12.09 21.05
C ALA A 298 4.81 -13.20 20.36
N TYR A 299 6.09 -12.95 20.05
CA TYR A 299 6.98 -13.89 19.35
C TYR A 299 7.21 -15.17 20.18
N GLY A 300 6.93 -16.34 19.56
CA GLY A 300 7.04 -17.65 20.22
C GLY A 300 5.92 -17.94 21.21
N GLY A 301 4.91 -17.09 21.28
CA GLY A 301 3.67 -17.35 22.01
C GLY A 301 2.78 -18.40 21.31
N PRO A 302 1.67 -18.80 21.93
CA PRO A 302 0.73 -19.74 21.31
C PRO A 302 0.14 -19.14 20.03
N ALA A 303 -0.08 -19.99 19.01
CA ALA A 303 -0.48 -19.58 17.67
C ALA A 303 -1.74 -18.69 17.66
N TRP A 304 -2.74 -18.99 18.53
CA TRP A 304 -3.94 -18.18 18.63
C TRP A 304 -3.66 -16.73 19.10
N LEU A 305 -2.70 -16.56 20.04
CA LEU A 305 -2.33 -15.22 20.54
C LEU A 305 -1.61 -14.44 19.45
N LEU A 306 -0.67 -15.08 18.75
CA LEU A 306 0.07 -14.47 17.64
C LEU A 306 -0.90 -14.05 16.51
N MET A 307 -1.92 -14.88 16.22
CA MET A 307 -2.94 -14.58 15.24
C MET A 307 -3.84 -13.41 15.70
N ALA A 308 -4.35 -13.42 16.92
CA ALA A 308 -5.19 -12.34 17.46
C ALA A 308 -4.43 -11.01 17.48
N PHE A 309 -3.18 -11.03 17.93
CA PHE A 309 -2.26 -9.89 17.91
C PHE A 309 -2.05 -9.38 16.48
N GLY A 310 -1.73 -10.30 15.55
CA GLY A 310 -1.52 -9.98 14.15
C GLY A 310 -2.74 -9.35 13.49
N LEU A 311 -3.95 -9.84 13.76
CA LEU A 311 -5.19 -9.27 13.21
C LEU A 311 -5.42 -7.82 13.68
N VAL A 312 -5.12 -7.51 14.96
CA VAL A 312 -5.18 -6.13 15.48
C VAL A 312 -4.15 -5.26 14.78
N TRP A 313 -2.92 -5.76 14.63
CA TRP A 313 -1.84 -5.04 13.94
C TRP A 313 -2.18 -4.80 12.47
N GLY A 314 -2.58 -5.85 11.74
CA GLY A 314 -2.97 -5.75 10.33
C GLY A 314 -4.11 -4.77 10.07
N ALA A 315 -5.12 -4.73 10.93
CA ALA A 315 -6.19 -3.77 10.82
C ALA A 315 -5.73 -2.33 11.11
N SER A 316 -4.93 -2.12 12.17
CA SER A 316 -4.52 -0.78 12.60
C SER A 316 -3.48 -0.15 11.69
N VAL A 317 -2.52 -0.94 11.18
CA VAL A 317 -1.39 -0.43 10.37
C VAL A 317 -1.81 0.24 9.06
N ILE A 318 -3.02 -0.03 8.55
CA ILE A 318 -3.53 0.53 7.29
C ILE A 318 -4.77 1.42 7.45
N ALA A 319 -5.43 1.40 8.61
CA ALA A 319 -6.69 2.11 8.84
C ALA A 319 -6.61 3.62 8.61
N ASP A 320 -5.43 4.20 8.79
CA ASP A 320 -5.13 5.63 8.64
C ASP A 320 -4.70 6.03 7.22
N SER A 321 -4.27 5.09 6.38
CA SER A 321 -3.59 5.35 5.11
C SER A 321 -4.34 6.31 4.19
N ALA A 322 -5.63 6.08 3.97
CA ALA A 322 -6.48 6.93 3.12
C ALA A 322 -6.62 8.36 3.67
N GLN A 323 -6.48 8.54 4.98
CA GLN A 323 -6.76 9.81 5.66
C GLN A 323 -5.65 10.84 5.45
N PHE A 324 -4.43 10.42 5.22
CA PHE A 324 -3.30 11.32 4.95
C PHE A 324 -3.45 12.02 3.61
N SER A 325 -3.74 11.28 2.53
CA SER A 325 -3.96 11.89 1.21
C SER A 325 -5.22 12.75 1.19
N ALA A 326 -6.28 12.33 1.89
CA ALA A 326 -7.46 13.15 2.07
C ALA A 326 -7.15 14.44 2.84
N SER A 327 -6.35 14.37 3.91
CA SER A 327 -5.94 15.55 4.68
C SER A 327 -5.12 16.51 3.83
N VAL A 328 -4.14 16.03 3.07
CA VAL A 328 -3.36 16.89 2.17
C VAL A 328 -4.25 17.54 1.11
N THR A 329 -5.23 16.81 0.56
CA THR A 329 -6.19 17.36 -0.41
C THR A 329 -7.04 18.48 0.21
N GLU A 330 -7.54 18.28 1.43
CA GLU A 330 -8.41 19.24 2.13
C GLU A 330 -7.64 20.47 2.65
N LEU A 331 -6.35 20.33 2.98
CA LEU A 331 -5.51 21.41 3.48
C LEU A 331 -4.86 22.21 2.38
N SER A 332 -4.53 21.60 1.23
CA SER A 332 -3.81 22.26 0.16
C SER A 332 -4.70 23.26 -0.59
N GLN A 333 -4.08 24.33 -1.11
CA GLN A 333 -4.73 25.17 -2.08
C GLN A 333 -4.74 24.47 -3.46
N PRO A 334 -5.77 24.70 -4.30
CA PRO A 334 -5.88 24.05 -5.61
C PRO A 334 -4.63 24.23 -6.48
N ALA A 335 -3.94 25.36 -6.36
CA ALA A 335 -2.75 25.69 -7.16
C ALA A 335 -1.54 24.74 -6.93
N TYR A 336 -1.45 24.09 -5.77
CA TYR A 336 -0.31 23.20 -5.47
C TYR A 336 -0.73 21.82 -4.89
N MET A 337 -2.01 21.50 -4.90
CA MET A 337 -2.53 20.24 -4.36
C MET A 337 -1.90 19.01 -5.05
N GLY A 338 -1.79 19.03 -6.38
CA GLY A 338 -1.15 17.94 -7.13
C GLY A 338 0.32 17.76 -6.76
N THR A 339 1.05 18.88 -6.60
CA THR A 339 2.44 18.86 -6.15
C THR A 339 2.57 18.31 -4.73
N ALA A 340 1.67 18.70 -3.81
CA ALA A 340 1.66 18.23 -2.44
C ALA A 340 1.42 16.72 -2.34
N LEU A 341 0.44 16.19 -3.09
CA LEU A 341 0.14 14.75 -3.14
C LEU A 341 1.27 13.94 -3.78
N THR A 342 1.87 14.45 -4.85
CA THR A 342 3.02 13.79 -5.49
C THR A 342 4.22 13.73 -4.54
N LEU A 343 4.51 14.85 -3.86
CA LEU A 343 5.59 14.91 -2.86
C LEU A 343 5.34 13.93 -1.71
N GLN A 344 4.11 13.94 -1.16
CA GLN A 344 3.71 13.00 -0.10
C GLN A 344 3.95 11.56 -0.52
N THR A 345 3.37 11.15 -1.64
CA THR A 345 3.45 9.77 -2.13
C THR A 345 4.90 9.37 -2.43
N SER A 346 5.63 10.19 -3.19
CA SER A 346 7.00 9.86 -3.61
C SER A 346 7.96 9.76 -2.42
N LEU A 347 7.92 10.70 -1.48
CA LEU A 347 8.78 10.66 -0.29
C LEU A 347 8.37 9.53 0.66
N GLY A 348 7.06 9.29 0.83
CA GLY A 348 6.59 8.18 1.65
C GLY A 348 7.06 6.83 1.13
N PHE A 349 6.90 6.57 -0.17
CA PHE A 349 7.40 5.32 -0.77
C PHE A 349 8.93 5.25 -0.79
N ALA A 350 9.64 6.35 -1.00
CA ALA A 350 11.09 6.36 -0.90
C ALA A 350 11.56 5.99 0.53
N LEU A 351 10.85 6.46 1.55
CA LEU A 351 11.15 6.12 2.95
C LEU A 351 10.99 4.63 3.24
N THR A 352 10.04 3.94 2.59
CA THR A 352 9.85 2.50 2.76
C THR A 352 11.05 1.67 2.31
N LEU A 353 11.85 2.18 1.36
CA LEU A 353 13.08 1.51 0.91
C LEU A 353 14.05 1.31 2.08
N VAL A 354 14.15 2.29 2.98
CA VAL A 354 15.02 2.23 4.15
C VAL A 354 14.60 1.10 5.08
N THR A 355 13.32 1.01 5.39
CA THR A 355 12.81 0.02 6.36
C THR A 355 12.71 -1.38 5.76
N ILE A 356 12.32 -1.52 4.49
CA ILE A 356 12.28 -2.82 3.80
C ILE A 356 13.69 -3.41 3.69
N TRP A 357 14.68 -2.60 3.32
CA TRP A 357 16.06 -3.05 3.18
C TRP A 357 16.77 -3.22 4.54
N GLY A 358 16.55 -2.31 5.47
CA GLY A 358 17.25 -2.28 6.75
C GLY A 358 16.77 -3.35 7.75
N LEU A 359 15.48 -3.72 7.70
CA LEU A 359 14.90 -4.63 8.69
C LEU A 359 15.55 -6.04 8.70
N PRO A 360 15.75 -6.72 7.56
CA PRO A 360 16.41 -8.02 7.56
C PRO A 360 17.89 -7.95 7.96
N LEU A 361 18.58 -6.83 7.68
CA LEU A 361 19.95 -6.62 8.16
C LEU A 361 19.98 -6.49 9.69
N LEU A 362 19.04 -5.77 10.27
CA LEU A 362 18.89 -5.69 11.71
C LEU A 362 18.55 -7.07 12.30
N ALA A 363 17.64 -7.82 11.66
CA ALA A 363 17.22 -9.14 12.10
C ALA A 363 18.39 -10.15 12.17
N GLN A 364 19.43 -10.02 11.33
CA GLN A 364 20.64 -10.85 11.41
C GLN A 364 21.41 -10.65 12.72
N HIS A 365 21.29 -9.49 13.37
CA HIS A 365 22.01 -9.16 14.61
C HIS A 365 21.16 -9.40 15.86
N VAL A 366 19.86 -9.05 15.80
CA VAL A 366 18.96 -9.11 16.98
C VAL A 366 17.89 -10.19 16.90
N GLY A 367 17.81 -10.92 15.78
CA GLY A 367 16.73 -11.87 15.48
C GLY A 367 15.42 -11.21 15.10
N TRP A 368 14.54 -11.96 14.44
CA TRP A 368 13.20 -11.46 14.05
C TRP A 368 12.34 -11.09 15.25
N ARG A 369 12.59 -11.71 16.41
CA ARG A 369 11.88 -11.37 17.65
C ARG A 369 11.93 -9.87 17.97
N TYR A 370 13.05 -9.20 17.76
CA TYR A 370 13.28 -7.80 18.12
C TYR A 370 13.33 -6.84 16.94
N ALA A 371 13.40 -7.38 15.71
CA ALA A 371 13.60 -6.55 14.52
C ALA A 371 12.50 -5.51 14.33
N PHE A 372 11.24 -5.85 14.57
CA PHE A 372 10.11 -4.92 14.38
C PHE A 372 10.04 -3.76 15.40
N LEU A 373 10.78 -3.83 16.50
CA LEU A 373 10.83 -2.72 17.48
C LEU A 373 11.32 -1.41 16.85
N VAL A 374 12.21 -1.48 15.83
CA VAL A 374 12.76 -0.31 15.14
C VAL A 374 11.70 0.46 14.36
N LEU A 375 10.56 -0.15 14.10
CA LEU A 375 9.47 0.49 13.37
C LEU A 375 8.60 1.39 14.28
N ALA A 376 8.57 1.15 15.58
CA ALA A 376 7.71 1.88 16.53
C ALA A 376 7.89 3.42 16.53
N PRO A 377 9.09 4.00 16.37
CA PRO A 377 9.25 5.45 16.31
C PRO A 377 8.44 6.12 15.20
N GLY A 378 8.26 5.48 14.05
CA GLY A 378 7.50 6.03 12.92
C GLY A 378 6.06 6.41 13.30
N PRO A 379 5.20 5.45 13.66
CA PRO A 379 3.82 5.73 14.04
C PRO A 379 3.69 6.68 15.24
N PHE A 380 4.59 6.63 16.23
CA PHE A 380 4.53 7.58 17.35
C PHE A 380 4.89 9.01 16.94
N LEU A 381 5.88 9.21 16.06
CA LEU A 381 6.16 10.51 15.45
C LEU A 381 4.98 10.98 14.58
N GLY A 382 4.34 10.07 13.87
CA GLY A 382 3.11 10.34 13.13
C GLY A 382 1.96 10.77 14.05
N CYS A 383 1.76 10.10 15.19
CA CYS A 383 0.80 10.52 16.21
C CYS A 383 1.05 11.95 16.70
N TRP A 384 2.31 12.28 17.00
CA TRP A 384 2.70 13.63 17.39
C TRP A 384 2.36 14.65 16.30
N ALA A 385 2.70 14.36 15.04
CA ALA A 385 2.44 15.26 13.91
C ALA A 385 0.94 15.51 13.72
N MET A 386 0.11 14.45 13.76
CA MET A 386 -1.34 14.57 13.62
C MET A 386 -2.00 15.25 14.83
N ALA A 387 -1.48 15.04 16.05
CA ALA A 387 -1.93 15.75 17.23
C ALA A 387 -1.57 17.25 17.19
N ALA A 388 -0.38 17.58 16.67
CA ALA A 388 0.02 18.96 16.43
C ALA A 388 -0.87 19.62 15.33
N LEU A 389 -1.19 18.91 14.26
CA LEU A 389 -2.12 19.36 13.22
C LEU A 389 -3.51 19.63 13.80
N ARG A 390 -4.03 18.71 14.65
CA ARG A 390 -5.36 18.85 15.28
C ARG A 390 -5.52 20.15 16.09
N ARG A 391 -4.45 20.66 16.67
CA ARG A 391 -4.44 21.90 17.47
C ARG A 391 -4.43 23.18 16.64
N ARG A 392 -4.22 23.06 15.32
CA ARG A 392 -4.15 24.21 14.43
C ARG A 392 -5.53 24.64 13.90
N PRO A 393 -5.74 25.94 13.63
CA PRO A 393 -6.99 26.42 13.04
C PRO A 393 -7.31 25.75 11.70
N GLU A 394 -6.28 25.46 10.89
CA GLU A 394 -6.42 24.83 9.59
C GLU A 394 -7.05 23.43 9.66
N ALA A 395 -6.94 22.74 10.81
CA ALA A 395 -7.58 21.45 11.02
C ALA A 395 -9.11 21.49 10.92
N LEU A 396 -9.73 22.67 11.10
CA LEU A 396 -11.17 22.84 10.85
C LEU A 396 -11.58 22.62 9.39
N ARG A 397 -10.64 22.57 8.47
CA ARG A 397 -10.89 22.25 7.05
C ARG A 397 -11.04 20.74 6.84
N LEU A 398 -10.52 19.91 7.76
CA LEU A 398 -10.56 18.46 7.66
C LEU A 398 -11.96 17.91 7.95
N ALA A 399 -12.42 16.95 7.15
CA ALA A 399 -13.68 16.24 7.30
C ALA A 399 -14.88 17.16 7.61
N ALA A 400 -14.96 18.30 6.94
CA ALA A 400 -16.01 19.32 7.14
C ALA A 400 -16.11 19.82 8.61
N GLY A 401 -14.97 20.08 9.24
CA GLY A 401 -14.87 20.65 10.58
C GLY A 401 -14.72 19.64 11.73
N ARG A 402 -14.64 18.35 11.43
CA ARG A 402 -14.57 17.30 12.48
C ARG A 402 -13.14 17.00 12.97
N ARG A 403 -12.14 17.57 12.35
CA ARG A 403 -10.71 17.48 12.68
C ARG A 403 -10.12 16.07 12.60
#